data_c713fea2fc2d5889a0ab2f50a00eab3c
#
_entry.id   c713fea2fc2d5889a0ab2f50a00eab3c
#
_cell.length_a   1.000
_cell.length_b   1.000
_cell.length_c   1.000
_cell.angle_alpha   90.00
_cell.angle_beta   90.00
_cell.angle_gamma   90.00
#
_symmetry.space_group_name_H-M   'P 1'
#
loop_
_entity.id
_entity.type
_entity.pdbx_description
1 polymer ?
#
loop_
_entity_poly.entity_id
_entity_poly.type
_entity_poly.pdbx_seq_one_letter_code
_entity_poly.pdbx_strand_id
1 'polypeptide(L)'
;MEELNVLYTTDRNYFKYMITSLYSLLENNMDLKLNIHIIYEGFTEEEFRLTNRIIDSFPNSRVTYYPFDKTKKKVEKYAIPNWRDTKIANARIFFSSIVRDEKNMLYLDSDTLVVGSLKELLNARGTVNMVRDLLPKEKVSQLGVPIKNYCNSGVFYVNMDQWYQNDCDKLLIDTLSHKSTSYNYPDQDIINISLRDEIELLHPKYNLFSIDTYYKSMLAMKLYDRKNRMETREDEQKMAEAKKSPVILHATPLCFLKEHRVEEDVHPYNKIYCDYRLKVDGKVIGTRKISMKEKMFIDTGLYTKLVVPSIVRTKVKQLIKKEN
;
A
#
# COMPACT_ATOMS: atom_id res chain seq x y z
N MET A 1 8.71 22.42 13.36
CA MET A 1 7.95 21.42 12.61
C MET A 1 8.43 20.05 13.04
N GLU A 2 7.51 19.14 13.31
CA GLU A 2 7.84 17.74 13.52
C GLU A 2 8.33 17.12 12.22
N GLU A 3 9.20 16.13 12.31
CA GLU A 3 9.87 15.53 11.16
C GLU A 3 9.29 14.14 10.87
N LEU A 4 8.97 13.89 9.60
CA LEU A 4 8.51 12.60 9.11
C LEU A 4 9.37 12.15 7.93
N ASN A 5 9.94 10.97 8.05
CA ASN A 5 10.66 10.31 6.98
C ASN A 5 9.70 9.43 6.19
N VAL A 6 9.67 9.57 4.88
CA VAL A 6 8.75 8.83 4.00
C VAL A 6 9.54 8.08 2.95
N LEU A 7 9.29 6.77 2.84
CA LEU A 7 9.95 5.89 1.90
C LEU A 7 9.00 5.40 0.81
N TYR A 8 9.44 5.52 -0.42
CA TYR A 8 8.85 4.87 -1.58
C TYR A 8 9.81 3.84 -2.19
N THR A 9 9.26 2.75 -2.72
CA THR A 9 9.98 1.84 -3.61
C THR A 9 9.24 1.79 -4.94
N THR A 10 9.91 2.13 -6.04
CA THR A 10 9.23 2.26 -7.33
C THR A 10 10.15 2.03 -8.51
N ASP A 11 9.62 1.40 -9.56
CA ASP A 11 10.25 1.35 -10.86
C ASP A 11 9.66 2.43 -11.80
N ARG A 12 10.23 2.55 -12.99
CA ARG A 12 9.77 3.49 -14.01
C ARG A 12 8.29 3.30 -14.39
N ASN A 13 7.79 2.07 -14.40
CA ASN A 13 6.40 1.80 -14.79
C ASN A 13 5.41 2.38 -13.76
N TYR A 14 5.81 2.41 -12.49
CA TYR A 14 5.01 2.95 -11.40
C TYR A 14 5.34 4.41 -11.04
N PHE A 15 6.33 5.02 -11.71
CA PHE A 15 6.72 6.41 -11.45
C PHE A 15 5.55 7.39 -11.44
N LYS A 16 4.65 7.32 -12.42
CA LYS A 16 3.48 8.21 -12.53
C LYS A 16 2.52 8.12 -11.33
N TYR A 17 2.42 6.96 -10.72
CA TYR A 17 1.61 6.77 -9.51
C TYR A 17 2.36 7.33 -8.31
N MET A 18 3.63 6.99 -8.15
CA MET A 18 4.48 7.48 -7.07
C MET A 18 4.55 9.01 -7.04
N ILE A 19 4.77 9.66 -8.18
CA ILE A 19 4.88 11.13 -8.22
C ILE A 19 3.54 11.81 -7.88
N THR A 20 2.42 11.18 -8.19
CA THR A 20 1.08 11.66 -7.82
C THR A 20 0.83 11.48 -6.32
N SER A 21 1.24 10.33 -5.77
CA SER A 21 1.23 10.05 -4.33
C SER A 21 2.08 11.07 -3.58
N LEU A 22 3.32 11.29 -4.05
CA LEU A 22 4.24 12.26 -3.47
C LEU A 22 3.66 13.67 -3.46
N TYR A 23 3.08 14.14 -4.58
CA TYR A 23 2.45 15.45 -4.61
C TYR A 23 1.31 15.57 -3.59
N SER A 24 0.46 14.56 -3.50
CA SER A 24 -0.64 14.53 -2.53
C SER A 24 -0.14 14.57 -1.08
N LEU A 25 0.95 13.86 -0.78
CA LEU A 25 1.62 13.88 0.51
C LEU A 25 2.11 15.29 0.88
N LEU A 26 2.84 15.92 -0.02
CA LEU A 26 3.43 17.24 0.19
C LEU A 26 2.36 18.31 0.40
N GLU A 27 1.32 18.32 -0.42
CA GLU A 27 0.25 19.32 -0.36
C GLU A 27 -0.55 19.25 0.96
N ASN A 28 -0.76 18.04 1.50
CA ASN A 28 -1.59 17.85 2.70
C ASN A 28 -0.79 17.84 4.01
N ASN A 29 0.54 18.06 3.97
CA ASN A 29 1.40 18.00 5.16
C ASN A 29 2.46 19.11 5.19
N MET A 30 2.06 20.32 4.83
CA MET A 30 2.96 21.49 4.85
C MET A 30 3.38 21.92 6.26
N ASP A 31 2.73 21.41 7.29
CA ASP A 31 3.04 21.62 8.71
C ASP A 31 4.08 20.65 9.28
N LEU A 32 4.50 19.66 8.47
CA LEU A 32 5.56 18.71 8.80
C LEU A 32 6.83 19.01 8.00
N LYS A 33 7.99 18.67 8.55
CA LYS A 33 9.23 18.56 7.79
C LYS A 33 9.30 17.17 7.17
N LEU A 34 9.29 17.10 5.84
CA LEU A 34 9.20 15.84 5.10
C LEU A 34 10.53 15.46 4.46
N ASN A 35 11.10 14.35 4.88
CA ASN A 35 12.28 13.76 4.26
C ASN A 35 11.84 12.59 3.39
N ILE A 36 11.93 12.74 2.09
CA ILE A 36 11.49 11.76 1.12
C ILE A 36 12.66 10.89 0.70
N HIS A 37 12.52 9.59 0.87
CA HIS A 37 13.49 8.58 0.46
C HIS A 37 12.88 7.76 -0.69
N ILE A 38 13.55 7.68 -1.83
CA ILE A 38 13.04 6.94 -2.98
C ILE A 38 14.05 5.87 -3.39
N ILE A 39 13.68 4.60 -3.19
CA ILE A 39 14.39 3.49 -3.83
C ILE A 39 13.81 3.34 -5.23
N TYR A 40 14.65 3.53 -6.24
CA TYR A 40 14.21 3.59 -7.63
C TYR A 40 14.92 2.59 -8.54
N GLU A 41 14.22 2.17 -9.60
CA GLU A 41 14.80 1.41 -10.70
C GLU A 41 14.35 2.00 -12.06
N GLY A 42 15.35 2.31 -12.91
CA GLY A 42 15.11 2.72 -14.30
C GLY A 42 14.55 4.12 -14.52
N PHE A 43 14.72 5.05 -13.57
CA PHE A 43 14.31 6.44 -13.74
C PHE A 43 15.11 7.15 -14.84
N THR A 44 14.42 8.00 -15.58
CA THR A 44 15.00 8.90 -16.57
C THR A 44 15.37 10.25 -15.95
N GLU A 45 16.24 11.00 -16.63
CA GLU A 45 16.58 12.37 -16.27
C GLU A 45 15.34 13.30 -16.13
N GLU A 46 14.32 13.07 -16.97
CA GLU A 46 13.08 13.85 -16.91
C GLU A 46 12.29 13.54 -15.63
N GLU A 47 12.23 12.27 -15.23
CA GLU A 47 11.56 11.84 -14.00
C GLU A 47 12.26 12.39 -12.75
N PHE A 48 13.59 12.43 -12.71
CA PHE A 48 14.32 13.11 -11.64
C PHE A 48 14.05 14.62 -11.64
N ARG A 49 14.08 15.28 -12.81
CA ARG A 49 13.79 16.71 -12.91
C ARG A 49 12.38 17.05 -12.47
N LEU A 50 11.39 16.23 -12.84
CA LEU A 50 10.00 16.44 -12.40
C LEU A 50 9.88 16.30 -10.88
N THR A 51 10.49 15.26 -10.31
CA THR A 51 10.46 15.02 -8.86
C THR A 51 11.10 16.18 -8.11
N ASN A 52 12.30 16.59 -8.51
CA ASN A 52 13.00 17.71 -7.87
C ASN A 52 12.22 19.03 -7.98
N ARG A 53 11.63 19.34 -9.13
CA ARG A 53 10.79 20.52 -9.31
C ARG A 53 9.59 20.53 -8.36
N ILE A 54 8.97 19.37 -8.14
CA ILE A 54 7.87 19.25 -7.18
C ILE A 54 8.37 19.47 -5.75
N ILE A 55 9.45 18.82 -5.35
CA ILE A 55 10.05 18.98 -4.03
C ILE A 55 10.41 20.46 -3.78
N ASP A 56 11.05 21.13 -4.73
CA ASP A 56 11.44 22.54 -4.62
C ASP A 56 10.23 23.48 -4.45
N SER A 57 9.04 23.05 -4.85
CA SER A 57 7.79 23.81 -4.64
C SER A 57 7.28 23.73 -3.19
N PHE A 58 7.85 22.84 -2.37
CA PHE A 58 7.46 22.65 -0.97
C PHE A 58 8.68 22.81 -0.06
N PRO A 59 8.92 24.00 0.51
CA PRO A 59 10.17 24.33 1.23
C PRO A 59 10.38 23.52 2.52
N ASN A 60 9.36 22.83 2.99
CA ASN A 60 9.42 21.93 4.14
C ASN A 60 9.85 20.51 3.78
N SER A 61 10.24 20.25 2.52
CA SER A 61 10.56 18.92 2.03
C SER A 61 11.94 18.82 1.41
N ARG A 62 12.51 17.61 1.45
CA ARG A 62 13.73 17.23 0.73
C ARG A 62 13.62 15.82 0.21
N VAL A 63 14.40 15.45 -0.81
CA VAL A 63 14.41 14.10 -1.40
C VAL A 63 15.83 13.54 -1.43
N THR A 64 15.92 12.23 -1.17
CA THR A 64 17.13 11.42 -1.33
C THR A 64 16.81 10.21 -2.17
N TYR A 65 17.66 9.93 -3.17
CA TYR A 65 17.47 8.82 -4.10
C TYR A 65 18.44 7.68 -3.82
N TYR A 66 17.93 6.47 -3.89
CA TYR A 66 18.70 5.25 -3.67
C TYR A 66 18.50 4.29 -4.86
N PRO A 67 19.54 4.02 -5.67
CA PRO A 67 19.44 3.01 -6.72
C PRO A 67 19.11 1.65 -6.12
N PHE A 68 18.13 0.95 -6.72
CA PHE A 68 17.72 -0.38 -6.25
C PHE A 68 18.84 -1.40 -6.23
N ASP A 69 19.85 -1.27 -7.07
CA ASP A 69 20.99 -2.21 -7.17
C ASP A 69 21.65 -2.53 -5.84
N LYS A 70 21.70 -1.56 -4.91
CA LYS A 70 22.24 -1.77 -3.56
C LYS A 70 21.39 -2.75 -2.75
N THR A 71 20.07 -2.69 -2.88
CA THR A 71 19.12 -3.52 -2.14
C THR A 71 18.81 -4.82 -2.89
N LYS A 72 18.88 -4.80 -4.22
CA LYS A 72 18.66 -5.94 -5.11
C LYS A 72 19.51 -7.15 -4.72
N LYS A 73 20.78 -6.92 -4.40
CA LYS A 73 21.69 -7.99 -3.92
C LYS A 73 21.17 -8.71 -2.67
N LYS A 74 20.51 -7.98 -1.75
CA LYS A 74 19.91 -8.57 -0.56
C LYS A 74 18.66 -9.39 -0.92
N VAL A 75 17.78 -8.83 -1.77
CA VAL A 75 16.59 -9.53 -2.26
C VAL A 75 16.97 -10.84 -2.96
N GLU A 76 18.01 -10.81 -3.78
CA GLU A 76 18.52 -11.99 -4.50
C GLU A 76 19.21 -13.00 -3.58
N LYS A 77 20.00 -12.54 -2.62
CA LYS A 77 20.66 -13.39 -1.61
C LYS A 77 19.67 -14.30 -0.88
N TYR A 78 18.52 -13.76 -0.52
CA TYR A 78 17.48 -14.50 0.19
C TYR A 78 16.45 -15.16 -0.74
N ALA A 79 16.66 -15.09 -2.06
CA ALA A 79 15.79 -15.68 -3.08
C ALA A 79 14.30 -15.33 -2.88
N ILE A 80 14.02 -14.07 -2.50
CA ILE A 80 12.65 -13.60 -2.28
C ILE A 80 11.93 -13.64 -3.63
N PRO A 81 10.75 -14.28 -3.72
CA PRO A 81 10.00 -14.36 -4.98
C PRO A 81 9.63 -12.97 -5.52
N ASN A 82 9.51 -12.85 -6.83
CA ASN A 82 9.01 -11.62 -7.44
C ASN A 82 7.54 -11.41 -7.06
N TRP A 83 7.18 -10.17 -6.81
CA TRP A 83 5.80 -9.77 -6.80
C TRP A 83 5.40 -9.35 -8.21
N ARG A 84 4.52 -10.13 -8.86
CA ARG A 84 4.25 -10.01 -10.30
C ARG A 84 5.59 -10.08 -11.07
N ASP A 85 5.93 -9.11 -11.87
CA ASP A 85 7.15 -9.14 -12.68
C ASP A 85 8.30 -8.27 -12.11
N THR A 86 8.19 -7.81 -10.86
CA THR A 86 9.16 -6.90 -10.25
C THR A 86 9.71 -7.41 -8.92
N LYS A 87 10.99 -7.08 -8.66
CA LYS A 87 11.67 -7.34 -7.37
C LYS A 87 11.70 -6.12 -6.46
N ILE A 88 11.49 -4.92 -7.02
CA ILE A 88 11.72 -3.68 -6.27
C ILE A 88 10.75 -3.51 -5.10
N ALA A 89 9.54 -4.07 -5.20
CA ALA A 89 8.59 -4.10 -4.09
C ALA A 89 9.19 -4.72 -2.82
N ASN A 90 10.04 -5.75 -2.97
CA ASN A 90 10.71 -6.42 -1.85
C ASN A 90 11.81 -5.56 -1.19
N ALA A 91 12.22 -4.44 -1.81
CA ALA A 91 13.21 -3.55 -1.21
C ALA A 91 12.75 -2.95 0.11
N ARG A 92 11.44 -2.81 0.31
CA ARG A 92 10.85 -2.34 1.57
C ARG A 92 11.22 -3.18 2.79
N ILE A 93 11.53 -4.47 2.61
CA ILE A 93 11.95 -5.35 3.69
C ILE A 93 13.30 -4.90 4.31
N PHE A 94 14.14 -4.26 3.51
CA PHE A 94 15.50 -3.85 3.89
C PHE A 94 15.64 -2.34 4.11
N PHE A 95 14.54 -1.65 4.37
CA PHE A 95 14.51 -0.19 4.48
C PHE A 95 15.45 0.37 5.55
N SER A 96 15.58 -0.32 6.69
CA SER A 96 16.44 0.07 7.81
C SER A 96 17.90 0.26 7.41
N SER A 97 18.36 -0.48 6.39
CA SER A 97 19.71 -0.33 5.85
C SER A 97 19.91 0.96 5.02
N ILE A 98 18.84 1.67 4.72
CA ILE A 98 18.81 2.88 3.91
C ILE A 98 18.53 4.10 4.79
N VAL A 99 17.52 3.98 5.65
CA VAL A 99 17.05 5.05 6.55
C VAL A 99 17.60 4.74 7.96
N ARG A 100 18.93 4.96 8.17
CA ARG A 100 19.58 4.47 9.39
C ARG A 100 19.39 5.38 10.59
N ASP A 101 19.62 6.66 10.47
CA ASP A 101 19.75 7.57 11.61
C ASP A 101 18.47 8.37 11.87
N GLU A 102 17.35 7.90 11.32
CA GLU A 102 16.06 8.57 11.43
C GLU A 102 15.26 8.03 12.62
N LYS A 103 14.42 8.87 13.22
CA LYS A 103 13.60 8.50 14.38
C LYS A 103 12.34 7.71 14.01
N ASN A 104 11.85 7.94 12.82
CA ASN A 104 10.62 7.33 12.32
C ASN A 104 10.72 7.09 10.81
N MET A 105 9.86 6.24 10.28
CA MET A 105 9.73 6.04 8.85
C MET A 105 8.29 5.63 8.50
N LEU A 106 7.69 6.33 7.56
CA LEU A 106 6.44 5.95 6.91
C LEU A 106 6.74 5.36 5.53
N TYR A 107 6.40 4.09 5.33
CA TYR A 107 6.42 3.49 3.99
C TYR A 107 5.10 3.73 3.28
N LEU A 108 5.16 4.09 2.00
CA LEU A 108 4.01 4.26 1.12
C LEU A 108 4.20 3.51 -0.20
N ASP A 109 3.23 2.70 -0.56
CA ASP A 109 3.13 2.17 -1.94
C ASP A 109 2.88 3.30 -2.94
N SER A 110 3.39 3.15 -4.14
CA SER A 110 3.24 4.14 -5.22
C SER A 110 1.78 4.45 -5.59
N ASP A 111 0.88 3.50 -5.38
CA ASP A 111 -0.55 3.62 -5.69
C ASP A 111 -1.41 4.07 -4.48
N THR A 112 -0.80 4.82 -3.57
CA THR A 112 -1.48 5.51 -2.48
C THR A 112 -1.74 6.98 -2.81
N LEU A 113 -2.70 7.61 -2.12
CA LEU A 113 -2.91 9.06 -2.11
C LEU A 113 -3.07 9.53 -0.67
N VAL A 114 -2.25 10.48 -0.25
CA VAL A 114 -2.36 11.10 1.06
C VAL A 114 -3.30 12.31 0.92
N VAL A 115 -4.49 12.21 1.53
CA VAL A 115 -5.56 13.21 1.40
C VAL A 115 -5.89 13.92 2.71
N GLY A 116 -5.10 13.66 3.75
CA GLY A 116 -5.25 14.27 5.07
C GLY A 116 -3.92 14.41 5.80
N SER A 117 -3.94 15.06 6.95
CA SER A 117 -2.74 15.27 7.78
C SER A 117 -2.22 13.98 8.40
N LEU A 118 -0.91 13.79 8.35
CA LEU A 118 -0.17 12.69 8.98
C LEU A 118 0.33 13.03 10.39
N LYS A 119 0.04 14.21 10.89
CA LYS A 119 0.57 14.68 12.17
C LYS A 119 0.22 13.75 13.34
N GLU A 120 -1.01 13.27 13.40
CA GLU A 120 -1.43 12.32 14.44
C GLU A 120 -0.71 10.98 14.35
N LEU A 121 -0.25 10.58 13.15
CA LEU A 121 0.49 9.33 12.95
C LEU A 121 1.82 9.30 13.71
N LEU A 122 2.44 10.46 13.92
CA LEU A 122 3.68 10.60 14.70
C LEU A 122 3.50 10.19 16.17
N ASN A 123 2.28 10.09 16.67
CA ASN A 123 1.96 9.62 18.02
C ASN A 123 1.77 8.10 18.12
N ALA A 124 1.89 7.37 17.01
CA ALA A 124 1.80 5.90 17.02
C ALA A 124 2.96 5.30 17.82
N ARG A 125 2.64 4.35 18.70
CA ARG A 125 3.58 3.88 19.73
C ARG A 125 4.19 2.51 19.46
N GLY A 126 3.61 1.73 18.54
CA GLY A 126 4.13 0.41 18.20
C GLY A 126 5.46 0.50 17.48
N THR A 127 6.26 -0.56 17.56
CA THR A 127 7.48 -0.70 16.77
C THR A 127 7.17 -0.58 15.29
N VAL A 128 6.16 -1.35 14.83
CA VAL A 128 5.61 -1.29 13.46
C VAL A 128 4.10 -1.12 13.56
N ASN A 129 3.58 -0.11 12.90
CA ASN A 129 2.16 0.25 12.96
C ASN A 129 1.53 0.08 11.58
N MET A 130 0.50 -0.76 11.46
CA MET A 130 -0.08 -1.19 10.19
C MET A 130 -1.60 -1.33 10.26
N VAL A 131 -2.25 -1.34 9.09
CA VAL A 131 -3.69 -1.59 8.96
C VAL A 131 -3.94 -3.03 8.50
N ARG A 132 -4.92 -3.71 9.10
CA ARG A 132 -5.32 -5.08 8.71
C ARG A 132 -5.65 -5.17 7.23
N ASP A 133 -5.20 -6.26 6.59
CA ASP A 133 -5.52 -6.57 5.19
C ASP A 133 -6.89 -7.26 5.05
N LEU A 134 -7.37 -7.25 3.83
CA LEU A 134 -8.55 -8.02 3.35
C LEU A 134 -8.27 -9.53 3.18
N LEU A 135 -7.07 -10.00 3.48
CA LEU A 135 -6.72 -11.40 3.26
C LEU A 135 -7.53 -12.33 4.18
N PRO A 136 -8.23 -13.34 3.63
CA PRO A 136 -8.99 -14.27 4.44
C PRO A 136 -8.15 -15.03 5.46
N LYS A 137 -8.68 -15.26 6.66
CA LYS A 137 -7.97 -15.97 7.76
C LYS A 137 -7.46 -17.35 7.31
N GLU A 138 -8.19 -18.05 6.44
CA GLU A 138 -7.80 -19.36 5.91
C GLU A 138 -6.51 -19.28 5.06
N LYS A 139 -6.27 -18.14 4.39
CA LYS A 139 -5.01 -17.92 3.67
C LYS A 139 -3.87 -17.59 4.60
N VAL A 140 -4.14 -16.82 5.64
CA VAL A 140 -3.15 -16.47 6.68
C VAL A 140 -2.70 -17.74 7.43
N SER A 141 -3.62 -18.63 7.77
CA SER A 141 -3.28 -19.90 8.43
C SER A 141 -2.36 -20.81 7.60
N GLN A 142 -2.37 -20.68 6.27
CA GLN A 142 -1.48 -21.43 5.38
C GLN A 142 -0.01 -21.01 5.48
N LEU A 143 0.27 -19.85 6.10
CA LEU A 143 1.64 -19.40 6.34
C LEU A 143 2.36 -20.19 7.45
N GLY A 144 1.68 -21.12 8.10
CA GLY A 144 2.24 -22.03 9.10
C GLY A 144 2.60 -21.39 10.45
N VAL A 145 2.20 -20.15 10.66
CA VAL A 145 2.41 -19.41 11.92
C VAL A 145 1.11 -18.78 12.40
N PRO A 146 0.83 -18.74 13.71
CA PRO A 146 -0.34 -18.09 14.25
C PRO A 146 -0.16 -16.57 14.16
N ILE A 147 -0.83 -15.95 13.20
CA ILE A 147 -0.86 -14.50 13.02
C ILE A 147 -2.23 -14.00 13.48
N LYS A 148 -2.28 -13.25 14.57
CA LYS A 148 -3.53 -12.67 15.10
C LYS A 148 -4.10 -11.63 14.17
N ASN A 149 -3.22 -10.79 13.60
CA ASN A 149 -3.58 -9.68 12.74
C ASN A 149 -2.65 -9.68 11.52
N TYR A 150 -3.18 -10.03 10.38
CA TYR A 150 -2.44 -9.92 9.13
C TYR A 150 -2.68 -8.54 8.52
N CYS A 151 -1.61 -7.80 8.29
CA CYS A 151 -1.65 -6.42 7.86
C CYS A 151 -1.16 -6.23 6.42
N ASN A 152 -1.67 -5.17 5.78
CA ASN A 152 -1.23 -4.78 4.45
C ASN A 152 0.09 -4.02 4.51
N SER A 153 1.07 -4.42 3.69
CA SER A 153 2.43 -3.86 3.65
C SER A 153 2.56 -2.58 2.81
N GLY A 154 1.49 -2.13 2.16
CA GLY A 154 1.55 -0.93 1.31
C GLY A 154 1.58 0.38 2.06
N VAL A 155 1.22 0.38 3.34
CA VAL A 155 1.37 1.50 4.27
C VAL A 155 1.76 0.96 5.63
N PHE A 156 2.91 1.36 6.14
CA PHE A 156 3.31 1.07 7.50
C PHE A 156 4.20 2.18 8.09
N TYR A 157 3.99 2.46 9.36
CA TYR A 157 4.77 3.43 10.12
C TYR A 157 5.64 2.73 11.15
N VAL A 158 6.90 3.13 11.24
CA VAL A 158 7.91 2.50 12.11
C VAL A 158 8.48 3.53 13.07
N ASN A 159 8.58 3.14 14.33
CA ASN A 159 9.40 3.79 15.34
C ASN A 159 10.81 3.18 15.27
N MET A 160 11.79 3.93 14.78
CA MET A 160 13.11 3.41 14.49
C MET A 160 13.90 3.08 15.76
N ASP A 161 13.71 3.81 16.85
CA ASP A 161 14.36 3.48 18.13
C ASP A 161 13.90 2.12 18.62
N GLN A 162 12.59 1.85 18.59
CA GLN A 162 12.04 0.53 18.97
C GLN A 162 12.44 -0.57 17.98
N TRP A 163 12.52 -0.25 16.68
CA TRP A 163 12.99 -1.18 15.65
C TRP A 163 14.36 -1.76 15.99
N TYR A 164 15.28 -0.90 16.40
CA TYR A 164 16.64 -1.32 16.79
C TYR A 164 16.68 -2.00 18.15
N GLN A 165 15.90 -1.50 19.13
CA GLN A 165 15.81 -2.11 20.46
C GLN A 165 15.26 -3.54 20.41
N ASN A 166 14.33 -3.81 19.50
CA ASN A 166 13.66 -5.11 19.35
C ASN A 166 14.33 -6.00 18.28
N ASP A 167 15.52 -5.63 17.79
CA ASP A 167 16.29 -6.40 16.79
C ASP A 167 15.46 -6.81 15.55
N CYS A 168 14.57 -5.95 15.07
CA CYS A 168 13.63 -6.25 13.98
C CYS A 168 14.32 -6.69 12.69
N ASP A 169 15.50 -6.14 12.37
CA ASP A 169 16.32 -6.60 11.24
C ASP A 169 16.71 -8.07 11.37
N LYS A 170 17.05 -8.53 12.58
CA LYS A 170 17.37 -9.93 12.84
C LYS A 170 16.15 -10.81 12.67
N LEU A 171 14.98 -10.41 13.19
CA LEU A 171 13.72 -11.16 13.01
C LEU A 171 13.39 -11.37 11.53
N LEU A 172 13.57 -10.34 10.69
CA LEU A 172 13.40 -10.43 9.23
C LEU A 172 14.40 -11.42 8.62
N ILE A 173 15.69 -11.32 8.96
CA ILE A 173 16.74 -12.19 8.44
C ILE A 173 16.55 -13.63 8.87
N ASP A 174 16.15 -13.87 10.11
CA ASP A 174 15.86 -15.21 10.61
C ASP A 174 14.72 -15.87 9.83
N THR A 175 13.62 -15.12 9.59
CA THR A 175 12.51 -15.60 8.76
C THR A 175 12.95 -15.90 7.32
N LEU A 176 13.73 -15.02 6.71
CA LEU A 176 14.25 -15.20 5.34
C LEU A 176 15.22 -16.38 5.23
N SER A 177 15.92 -16.72 6.31
CA SER A 177 16.88 -17.83 6.34
C SER A 177 16.20 -19.19 6.47
N HIS A 178 14.99 -19.23 7.06
CA HIS A 178 14.20 -20.46 7.22
C HIS A 178 13.26 -20.67 6.03
N LYS A 179 13.75 -21.17 4.91
CA LYS A 179 13.07 -21.33 3.61
C LYS A 179 11.82 -22.26 3.58
N SER A 180 11.12 -22.44 4.67
CA SER A 180 10.03 -23.43 4.77
C SER A 180 8.67 -22.97 4.27
N THR A 181 8.50 -21.70 3.88
CA THR A 181 7.19 -21.12 3.59
C THR A 181 7.07 -20.67 2.13
N SER A 182 5.96 -21.05 1.49
CA SER A 182 5.59 -20.51 0.19
C SER A 182 4.87 -19.18 0.39
N TYR A 183 5.46 -18.08 -0.03
CA TYR A 183 4.88 -16.74 0.06
C TYR A 183 3.92 -16.49 -1.10
N ASN A 184 2.70 -16.02 -0.77
CA ASN A 184 1.73 -15.59 -1.78
C ASN A 184 1.88 -14.09 -2.09
N TYR A 185 2.26 -13.32 -1.08
CA TYR A 185 2.56 -11.88 -1.13
C TYR A 185 3.91 -11.68 -0.45
N PRO A 186 5.04 -11.85 -1.17
CA PRO A 186 6.34 -12.09 -0.56
C PRO A 186 6.76 -11.08 0.50
N ASP A 187 6.76 -9.79 0.16
CA ASP A 187 7.12 -8.71 1.09
C ASP A 187 6.15 -8.63 2.27
N GLN A 188 4.85 -8.72 2.00
CA GLN A 188 3.81 -8.63 3.02
C GLN A 188 3.82 -9.84 3.95
N ASP A 189 3.93 -11.06 3.40
CA ASP A 189 4.00 -12.29 4.18
C ASP A 189 5.23 -12.29 5.10
N ILE A 190 6.39 -11.90 4.57
CA ILE A 190 7.65 -11.82 5.33
C ILE A 190 7.52 -10.84 6.49
N ILE A 191 7.02 -9.62 6.24
CA ILE A 191 6.83 -8.61 7.29
C ILE A 191 5.88 -9.12 8.37
N ASN A 192 4.72 -9.67 7.98
CA ASN A 192 3.73 -10.17 8.94
C ASN A 192 4.21 -11.38 9.75
N ILE A 193 5.00 -12.27 9.15
CA ILE A 193 5.55 -13.43 9.84
C ILE A 193 6.65 -13.01 10.82
N SER A 194 7.59 -12.20 10.33
CA SER A 194 8.77 -11.81 11.10
C SER A 194 8.45 -10.91 12.27
N LEU A 195 7.54 -9.96 12.04
CA LEU A 195 7.26 -8.86 12.97
C LEU A 195 5.88 -8.99 13.64
N ARG A 196 5.29 -10.18 13.65
CA ARG A 196 3.92 -10.41 14.15
C ARG A 196 3.68 -9.92 15.59
N ASP A 197 4.72 -9.98 16.43
CA ASP A 197 4.63 -9.57 17.83
C ASP A 197 5.01 -8.08 18.04
N GLU A 198 5.54 -7.43 16.98
CA GLU A 198 5.94 -6.03 16.93
C GLU A 198 4.91 -5.13 16.22
N ILE A 199 3.89 -5.75 15.58
CA ILE A 199 2.88 -5.01 14.82
C ILE A 199 1.77 -4.55 15.75
N GLU A 200 1.56 -3.22 15.82
CA GLU A 200 0.37 -2.60 16.36
C GLU A 200 -0.58 -2.15 15.24
N LEU A 201 -1.88 -2.23 15.53
CA LEU A 201 -2.90 -1.90 14.54
C LEU A 201 -3.17 -0.39 14.50
N LEU A 202 -3.02 0.19 13.31
CA LEU A 202 -3.47 1.54 13.00
C LEU A 202 -4.97 1.60 12.73
N HIS A 203 -5.51 2.81 12.93
CA HIS A 203 -6.86 3.14 12.47
C HIS A 203 -6.96 2.98 10.93
N PRO A 204 -8.04 2.38 10.38
CA PRO A 204 -8.18 2.13 8.95
C PRO A 204 -8.05 3.39 8.05
N LYS A 205 -8.24 4.60 8.61
CA LYS A 205 -8.05 5.87 7.87
C LYS A 205 -6.66 6.04 7.26
N TYR A 206 -5.64 5.34 7.81
CA TYR A 206 -4.25 5.41 7.35
C TYR A 206 -3.89 4.40 6.25
N ASN A 207 -4.81 3.55 5.86
CA ASN A 207 -4.65 2.66 4.70
C ASN A 207 -6.05 2.20 4.25
N LEU A 208 -6.88 3.16 3.81
CA LEU A 208 -8.24 2.88 3.38
C LEU A 208 -8.23 2.39 1.93
N PHE A 209 -8.65 1.15 1.73
CA PHE A 209 -8.62 0.52 0.41
C PHE A 209 -9.73 1.06 -0.50
N SER A 210 -9.47 1.09 -1.80
CA SER A 210 -10.43 1.53 -2.80
C SER A 210 -11.75 0.75 -2.72
N ILE A 211 -11.69 -0.55 -2.41
CA ILE A 211 -12.89 -1.37 -2.24
C ILE A 211 -13.79 -0.89 -1.10
N ASP A 212 -13.22 -0.31 -0.05
CA ASP A 212 -13.97 0.16 1.12
C ASP A 212 -14.85 1.35 0.78
N THR A 213 -14.40 2.19 -0.14
CA THR A 213 -15.17 3.34 -0.61
C THR A 213 -16.09 3.01 -1.78
N TYR A 214 -15.83 1.92 -2.50
CA TYR A 214 -16.71 1.43 -3.57
C TYR A 214 -18.06 0.96 -3.01
N TYR A 215 -18.05 0.17 -1.93
CA TYR A 215 -19.28 -0.28 -1.31
C TYR A 215 -19.88 0.81 -0.40
N LYS A 216 -21.05 1.32 -0.80
CA LYS A 216 -21.81 2.29 0.01
C LYS A 216 -22.42 1.66 1.26
N SER A 217 -22.87 0.40 1.15
CA SER A 217 -23.50 -0.34 2.24
C SER A 217 -22.45 -1.01 3.14
N MET A 218 -22.56 -0.77 4.45
CA MET A 218 -21.74 -1.45 5.46
C MET A 218 -21.95 -2.97 5.45
N LEU A 219 -23.16 -3.43 5.17
CA LEU A 219 -23.44 -4.86 5.02
C LEU A 219 -22.68 -5.48 3.84
N ALA A 220 -22.65 -4.81 2.69
CA ALA A 220 -21.88 -5.28 1.54
C ALA A 220 -20.37 -5.32 1.83
N MET A 221 -19.85 -4.33 2.54
CA MET A 221 -18.46 -4.33 2.99
C MET A 221 -18.15 -5.51 3.93
N LYS A 222 -18.99 -5.77 4.92
CA LYS A 222 -18.83 -6.91 5.83
C LYS A 222 -18.83 -8.24 5.11
N LEU A 223 -19.71 -8.41 4.13
CA LEU A 223 -19.77 -9.62 3.30
C LEU A 223 -18.50 -9.78 2.46
N TYR A 224 -17.99 -8.69 1.90
CA TYR A 224 -16.74 -8.69 1.15
C TYR A 224 -15.53 -8.98 2.05
N ASP A 225 -15.47 -8.32 3.19
CA ASP A 225 -14.41 -8.44 4.19
C ASP A 225 -14.41 -9.80 4.89
N ARG A 226 -15.50 -10.56 4.79
CA ARG A 226 -15.69 -11.86 5.47
C ARG A 226 -15.36 -11.81 6.95
N LYS A 227 -15.72 -10.70 7.59
CA LYS A 227 -15.46 -10.43 9.01
C LYS A 227 -13.97 -10.43 9.39
N ASN A 228 -13.09 -10.10 8.46
CA ASN A 228 -11.64 -10.10 8.73
C ASN A 228 -11.20 -8.83 9.46
N ARG A 229 -11.65 -7.65 8.99
CA ARG A 229 -11.31 -6.33 9.57
C ARG A 229 -12.43 -5.73 10.41
N MET A 230 -13.66 -6.22 10.28
CA MET A 230 -14.88 -5.72 10.95
C MET A 230 -15.51 -6.84 11.80
N GLU A 231 -14.76 -7.35 12.77
CA GLU A 231 -15.23 -8.42 13.66
C GLU A 231 -16.11 -7.87 14.79
N THR A 232 -15.79 -6.67 15.27
CA THR A 232 -16.46 -6.03 16.40
C THR A 232 -17.22 -4.78 15.97
N ARG A 233 -18.11 -4.27 16.84
CA ARG A 233 -18.76 -2.97 16.63
C ARG A 233 -17.76 -1.83 16.59
N GLU A 234 -16.68 -1.92 17.36
CA GLU A 234 -15.62 -0.92 17.36
C GLU A 234 -14.89 -0.89 16.02
N ASP A 235 -14.57 -2.06 15.45
CA ASP A 235 -13.97 -2.14 14.11
C ASP A 235 -14.88 -1.51 13.04
N GLU A 236 -16.20 -1.74 13.14
CA GLU A 236 -17.18 -1.15 12.23
C GLU A 236 -17.25 0.38 12.36
N GLN A 237 -17.19 0.90 13.57
CA GLN A 237 -17.15 2.33 13.82
C GLN A 237 -15.88 2.95 13.24
N LYS A 238 -14.71 2.38 13.53
CA LYS A 238 -13.43 2.81 12.97
C LYS A 238 -13.45 2.83 11.42
N MET A 239 -14.05 1.80 10.81
CA MET A 239 -14.19 1.76 9.35
C MET A 239 -15.14 2.85 8.83
N ALA A 240 -16.25 3.12 9.51
CA ALA A 240 -17.17 4.19 9.15
C ALA A 240 -16.51 5.57 9.26
N GLU A 241 -15.72 5.80 10.30
CA GLU A 241 -14.94 7.01 10.51
C GLU A 241 -13.87 7.17 9.40
N ALA A 242 -13.14 6.10 9.10
CA ALA A 242 -12.15 6.09 8.03
C ALA A 242 -12.74 6.46 6.67
N LYS A 243 -13.94 5.97 6.36
CA LYS A 243 -14.65 6.32 5.12
C LYS A 243 -15.06 7.79 5.06
N LYS A 244 -15.43 8.36 6.21
CA LYS A 244 -15.86 9.76 6.31
C LYS A 244 -14.67 10.72 6.22
N SER A 245 -13.54 10.36 6.80
CA SER A 245 -12.33 11.19 6.90
C SER A 245 -11.08 10.35 6.65
N PRO A 246 -10.86 9.91 5.42
CA PRO A 246 -9.66 9.15 5.06
C PRO A 246 -8.41 10.04 5.16
N VAL A 247 -7.28 9.45 5.53
CA VAL A 247 -5.97 10.13 5.53
C VAL A 247 -5.10 9.59 4.40
N ILE A 248 -5.03 8.26 4.26
CA ILE A 248 -4.33 7.62 3.14
C ILE A 248 -5.30 6.69 2.42
N LEU A 249 -5.48 6.96 1.15
CA LEU A 249 -6.24 6.13 0.22
C LEU A 249 -5.30 5.18 -0.51
N HIS A 250 -5.65 3.90 -0.63
CA HIS A 250 -4.82 2.90 -1.30
C HIS A 250 -5.62 2.17 -2.39
N ALA A 251 -5.10 2.15 -3.61
CA ALA A 251 -5.79 1.65 -4.80
C ALA A 251 -5.83 0.11 -4.90
N THR A 252 -6.05 -0.58 -3.79
CA THR A 252 -6.08 -2.05 -3.69
C THR A 252 -7.40 -2.53 -3.07
N PRO A 253 -7.89 -3.76 -3.34
CA PRO A 253 -7.44 -4.75 -4.30
C PRO A 253 -7.94 -4.52 -5.73
N LEU A 254 -8.84 -3.57 -5.91
CA LEU A 254 -9.41 -3.19 -7.19
C LEU A 254 -8.59 -2.03 -7.74
N CYS A 255 -7.58 -2.35 -8.55
CA CYS A 255 -6.73 -1.35 -9.17
C CYS A 255 -7.55 -0.47 -10.14
N PHE A 256 -8.31 0.47 -9.62
CA PHE A 256 -8.99 1.50 -10.42
C PHE A 256 -7.99 2.48 -11.05
N LEU A 257 -6.79 2.61 -10.47
CA LEU A 257 -5.71 3.45 -10.98
C LEU A 257 -4.89 2.81 -12.11
N LYS A 258 -5.26 1.63 -12.63
CA LYS A 258 -4.64 1.12 -13.85
C LYS A 258 -4.90 2.07 -15.01
N GLU A 259 -3.91 2.30 -15.84
CA GLU A 259 -3.92 3.29 -16.94
C GLU A 259 -5.21 3.33 -17.76
N HIS A 260 -5.75 2.16 -18.08
CA HIS A 260 -6.97 2.04 -18.87
C HIS A 260 -8.27 2.27 -18.09
N ARG A 261 -8.21 2.51 -16.78
CA ARG A 261 -9.39 2.71 -15.90
C ARG A 261 -9.37 4.02 -15.12
N VAL A 262 -8.25 4.71 -15.08
CA VAL A 262 -8.18 6.07 -14.50
C VAL A 262 -9.08 7.03 -15.27
N GLU A 263 -9.18 6.82 -16.59
CA GLU A 263 -10.04 7.59 -17.48
C GLU A 263 -11.53 7.19 -17.38
N GLU A 264 -11.87 6.17 -16.61
CA GLU A 264 -13.24 5.71 -16.43
C GLU A 264 -13.81 6.28 -15.12
N ASP A 265 -14.99 6.90 -15.18
CA ASP A 265 -15.71 7.38 -13.98
C ASP A 265 -16.37 6.22 -13.23
N VAL A 266 -15.52 5.30 -12.78
CA VAL A 266 -15.95 4.06 -12.09
C VAL A 266 -15.88 4.21 -10.57
N HIS A 267 -14.99 5.07 -10.08
CA HIS A 267 -14.68 5.13 -8.67
C HIS A 267 -14.31 6.55 -8.21
N PRO A 268 -14.75 6.99 -7.02
CA PRO A 268 -14.41 8.32 -6.49
C PRO A 268 -12.90 8.64 -6.49
N TYR A 269 -12.04 7.63 -6.30
CA TYR A 269 -10.58 7.80 -6.34
C TYR A 269 -10.05 8.26 -7.69
N ASN A 270 -10.69 7.87 -8.79
CA ASN A 270 -10.25 8.25 -10.13
C ASN A 270 -10.26 9.77 -10.27
N LYS A 271 -11.32 10.42 -9.78
CA LYS A 271 -11.40 11.88 -9.80
C LYS A 271 -10.30 12.51 -8.93
N ILE A 272 -10.12 12.04 -7.70
CA ILE A 272 -9.08 12.55 -6.79
C ILE A 272 -7.70 12.38 -7.42
N TYR A 273 -7.42 11.20 -7.99
CA TYR A 273 -6.17 10.92 -8.67
C TYR A 273 -5.94 11.86 -9.87
N CYS A 274 -6.98 12.05 -10.72
CA CYS A 274 -6.89 12.94 -11.88
C CYS A 274 -6.66 14.40 -11.47
N ASP A 275 -7.30 14.86 -10.39
CA ASP A 275 -7.11 16.21 -9.86
C ASP A 275 -5.65 16.42 -9.40
N TYR A 276 -5.02 15.44 -8.73
CA TYR A 276 -3.60 15.50 -8.38
C TYR A 276 -2.69 15.38 -9.60
N ARG A 277 -3.02 14.53 -10.57
CA ARG A 277 -2.24 14.41 -11.82
C ARG A 277 -2.18 15.72 -12.58
N LEU A 278 -3.30 16.46 -12.66
CA LEU A 278 -3.34 17.78 -13.26
C LEU A 278 -2.35 18.75 -12.60
N LYS A 279 -2.23 18.69 -11.28
CA LYS A 279 -1.26 19.52 -10.53
C LYS A 279 0.19 19.11 -10.76
N VAL A 280 0.45 17.81 -10.95
CA VAL A 280 1.81 17.25 -11.14
C VAL A 280 2.41 17.64 -12.50
N ASP A 281 1.68 17.44 -13.60
CA ASP A 281 2.22 17.57 -14.96
C ASP A 281 1.34 18.37 -15.93
N GLY A 282 0.27 18.99 -15.42
CA GLY A 282 -0.63 19.80 -16.23
C GLY A 282 -1.52 19.00 -17.19
N LYS A 283 -1.47 17.67 -17.15
CA LYS A 283 -2.28 16.82 -18.01
C LYS A 283 -3.70 16.69 -17.50
N VAL A 284 -4.65 17.13 -18.31
CA VAL A 284 -6.07 16.83 -18.09
C VAL A 284 -6.32 15.39 -18.51
N ILE A 285 -6.53 14.51 -17.54
CA ILE A 285 -7.00 13.16 -17.83
C ILE A 285 -8.52 13.25 -17.97
N GLY A 286 -9.01 13.15 -19.21
CA GLY A 286 -10.44 13.11 -19.50
C GLY A 286 -11.05 11.83 -18.91
N THR A 287 -12.01 11.97 -18.00
CA THR A 287 -12.75 10.82 -17.49
C THR A 287 -13.84 10.41 -18.47
N ARG A 288 -13.75 9.22 -19.01
CA ARG A 288 -14.80 8.61 -19.83
C ARG A 288 -15.92 8.08 -18.92
N LYS A 289 -17.14 8.51 -19.16
CA LYS A 289 -18.30 7.85 -18.52
C LYS A 289 -18.41 6.42 -19.03
N ILE A 290 -18.40 5.47 -18.10
CA ILE A 290 -18.67 4.09 -18.47
C ILE A 290 -20.15 3.89 -18.78
N SER A 291 -20.43 3.02 -19.75
CA SER A 291 -21.81 2.65 -20.07
C SER A 291 -22.45 1.88 -18.91
N MET A 292 -23.78 1.88 -18.84
CA MET A 292 -24.52 1.10 -17.84
C MET A 292 -24.17 -0.39 -17.92
N LYS A 293 -23.92 -0.92 -19.12
CA LYS A 293 -23.52 -2.33 -19.34
C LYS A 293 -22.14 -2.64 -18.74
N GLU A 294 -21.17 -1.75 -18.94
CA GLU A 294 -19.83 -1.87 -18.34
C GLU A 294 -19.89 -1.80 -16.82
N LYS A 295 -20.69 -0.87 -16.29
CA LYS A 295 -20.93 -0.77 -14.84
C LYS A 295 -21.55 -2.03 -14.27
N MET A 296 -22.58 -2.55 -14.91
CA MET A 296 -23.21 -3.83 -14.52
C MET A 296 -22.21 -5.00 -14.55
N PHE A 297 -21.31 -5.04 -15.53
CA PHE A 297 -20.28 -6.07 -15.60
C PHE A 297 -19.30 -5.97 -14.44
N ILE A 298 -18.86 -4.77 -14.09
CA ILE A 298 -17.99 -4.51 -12.92
C ILE A 298 -18.72 -4.90 -11.63
N ASP A 299 -19.94 -4.41 -11.45
CA ASP A 299 -20.77 -4.70 -10.27
C ASP A 299 -21.04 -6.20 -10.14
N THR A 300 -21.38 -6.88 -11.23
CA THR A 300 -21.58 -8.34 -11.22
C THR A 300 -20.31 -9.07 -10.83
N GLY A 301 -19.14 -8.67 -11.35
CA GLY A 301 -17.86 -9.23 -10.97
C GLY A 301 -17.52 -9.03 -9.49
N LEU A 302 -17.93 -7.90 -8.92
CA LEU A 302 -17.78 -7.62 -7.49
C LEU A 302 -18.77 -8.41 -6.65
N TYR A 303 -20.05 -8.43 -7.03
CA TYR A 303 -21.09 -9.19 -6.33
C TYR A 303 -20.86 -10.71 -6.36
N THR A 304 -20.36 -11.24 -7.47
CA THR A 304 -19.95 -12.67 -7.52
C THR A 304 -18.84 -13.00 -6.54
N LYS A 305 -17.93 -12.06 -6.26
CA LYS A 305 -16.94 -12.23 -5.19
C LYS A 305 -17.55 -12.24 -3.78
N LEU A 306 -18.66 -11.56 -3.58
CA LEU A 306 -19.39 -11.54 -2.31
C LEU A 306 -20.17 -12.84 -2.05
N VAL A 307 -20.82 -13.35 -3.08
CA VAL A 307 -21.83 -14.42 -2.94
C VAL A 307 -21.26 -15.80 -3.24
N VAL A 308 -20.29 -15.92 -4.15
CA VAL A 308 -19.72 -17.20 -4.57
C VAL A 308 -18.47 -17.54 -3.75
N PRO A 309 -18.44 -18.70 -3.04
CA PRO A 309 -17.27 -19.13 -2.29
C PRO A 309 -16.01 -19.21 -3.16
N SER A 310 -14.85 -18.86 -2.56
CA SER A 310 -13.56 -18.82 -3.29
C SER A 310 -13.22 -20.15 -3.97
N ILE A 311 -13.54 -21.28 -3.34
CA ILE A 311 -13.35 -22.63 -3.87
C ILE A 311 -14.08 -22.81 -5.20
N VAL A 312 -15.35 -22.39 -5.27
CA VAL A 312 -16.17 -22.51 -6.50
C VAL A 312 -15.60 -21.62 -7.60
N ARG A 313 -15.18 -20.38 -7.27
CA ARG A 313 -14.56 -19.46 -8.24
C ARG A 313 -13.25 -19.99 -8.79
N THR A 314 -12.44 -20.64 -7.95
CA THR A 314 -11.17 -21.25 -8.36
C THR A 314 -11.42 -22.44 -9.30
N LYS A 315 -12.38 -23.30 -8.98
CA LYS A 315 -12.76 -24.42 -9.85
C LYS A 315 -13.28 -23.95 -11.22
N VAL A 316 -14.14 -22.92 -11.24
CA VAL A 316 -14.64 -22.33 -12.50
C VAL A 316 -13.51 -21.75 -13.33
N LYS A 317 -12.56 -21.02 -12.72
CA LYS A 317 -11.36 -20.51 -13.44
C LYS A 317 -10.47 -21.62 -13.99
N GLN A 318 -10.34 -22.74 -13.28
CA GLN A 318 -9.57 -23.90 -13.74
C GLN A 318 -10.24 -24.62 -14.91
N LEU A 319 -11.58 -24.68 -14.90
CA LEU A 319 -12.36 -25.25 -16.02
C LEU A 319 -12.22 -24.39 -17.27
N ILE A 320 -12.41 -23.05 -17.15
CA ILE A 320 -12.25 -22.11 -18.28
C ILE A 320 -10.81 -22.12 -18.86
N LYS A 321 -9.79 -22.33 -18.02
CA LYS A 321 -8.40 -22.46 -18.51
C LYS A 321 -8.08 -23.80 -19.18
N LYS A 322 -8.90 -24.81 -19.03
CA LYS A 322 -8.74 -26.12 -19.69
C LYS A 322 -9.42 -26.17 -21.05
N GLU A 323 -10.31 -25.22 -21.34
CA GLU A 323 -11.04 -25.14 -22.62
C GLU A 323 -10.42 -24.13 -23.61
N ASN A 324 -9.38 -23.39 -23.19
CA ASN A 324 -8.53 -22.54 -24.02
C ASN A 324 -7.08 -23.05 -24.00
#